data_f2afd2f0f283566a61bc370fc23a7192
#
_entry.id   f2afd2f0f283566a61bc370fc23a7192
#
_cell.length_a   1.000
_cell.length_b   1.000
_cell.length_c   1.000
_cell.angle_alpha   90.00
_cell.angle_beta   90.00
_cell.angle_gamma   90.00
#
_symmetry.space_group_name_H-M   'P 1'
#
loop_
_entity.id
_entity.type
_entity.pdbx_description
1 polymer ?
#
loop_
_entity_poly.entity_id
_entity_poly.type
_entity_poly.pdbx_seq_one_letter_code
_entity_poly.pdbx_strand_id
1 'polypeptide(L)'
;MKVVSGQPNGDIEIEAGDYSVQNLAPPNNLQRFEGIAFSPSGNIIGIATSDTNTIFLFRRKPDGRFEERPYSTINGPGSKLNYPHDLSFALSGGTELLAVAQRGGSICIYEKDKTTDEYRTDPVFEICGPETRLNYSDGVAFVPPNNKYLAACNLKTSRITFYRKISGAPIGFQLKPVFELKRGLYEPDGLGFSPCGNWLAVANHGNHTVSVYRRREGIFSKQKIKYGPRPVTVIEDPGLRHPHSVAFTPKTNHLVVTNAGANYFSVYQPEGCGTEMQWSQSTVLQQIIGPDEIFREVNARNKMEGGPKGVAIHENSLAVCSPEHGVKIYSFRENI
;
A
#
# COMPACT_ATOMS: atom_id res chain seq x y z
N MET A 1 -11.66 -10.29 12.64
CA MET A 1 -11.45 -9.24 13.66
C MET A 1 -12.78 -9.06 14.38
N LYS A 2 -12.94 -9.58 15.58
CA LYS A 2 -14.10 -9.30 16.41
C LYS A 2 -13.88 -7.97 17.08
N VAL A 3 -14.73 -7.00 16.76
CA VAL A 3 -14.77 -5.70 17.43
C VAL A 3 -15.49 -5.92 18.75
N VAL A 4 -14.80 -5.89 19.87
CA VAL A 4 -15.42 -5.84 21.20
C VAL A 4 -15.66 -4.38 21.52
N SER A 5 -16.90 -3.91 21.27
CA SER A 5 -17.36 -2.60 21.70
C SER A 5 -17.63 -2.64 23.22
N GLY A 6 -16.84 -1.93 24.01
CA GLY A 6 -17.06 -1.99 25.45
C GLY A 6 -16.37 -0.98 26.33
N GLN A 7 -15.94 0.19 25.82
CA GLN A 7 -15.53 1.32 26.65
C GLN A 7 -15.84 2.64 25.96
N PRO A 8 -16.15 3.73 26.69
CA PRO A 8 -16.55 5.02 26.13
C PRO A 8 -15.50 5.75 25.30
N ASN A 9 -14.29 5.24 25.16
CA ASN A 9 -13.18 5.85 24.41
C ASN A 9 -12.79 5.11 23.14
N GLY A 10 -13.55 4.09 22.69
CA GLY A 10 -13.39 3.53 21.35
C GLY A 10 -12.14 2.69 21.08
N ASP A 11 -11.39 2.29 22.10
CA ASP A 11 -10.21 1.43 21.93
C ASP A 11 -10.64 -0.01 21.61
N ILE A 12 -10.12 -0.56 20.50
CA ILE A 12 -10.19 -2.01 20.24
C ILE A 12 -8.94 -2.65 20.83
N GLU A 13 -9.13 -3.42 21.88
CA GLU A 13 -8.15 -4.44 22.27
C GLU A 13 -8.33 -5.68 21.38
N ILE A 14 -7.31 -6.05 20.61
CA ILE A 14 -7.18 -7.41 20.11
C ILE A 14 -6.67 -8.23 21.30
N GLU A 15 -7.48 -9.13 21.80
CA GLU A 15 -7.07 -10.01 22.90
C GLU A 15 -5.80 -10.78 22.51
N ALA A 16 -4.83 -10.81 23.42
CA ALA A 16 -3.62 -11.61 23.27
C ALA A 16 -4.02 -13.09 23.08
N GLY A 17 -3.84 -13.64 21.88
CA GLY A 17 -4.23 -15.01 21.52
C GLY A 17 -5.02 -15.12 20.20
N ASP A 18 -5.57 -14.02 19.69
CA ASP A 18 -6.32 -14.04 18.43
C ASP A 18 -5.42 -13.93 17.19
N TYR A 19 -4.14 -13.67 17.37
CA TYR A 19 -3.16 -13.57 16.29
C TYR A 19 -1.78 -14.10 16.69
N SER A 20 -0.98 -14.45 15.69
CA SER A 20 0.45 -14.71 15.82
C SER A 20 1.24 -13.62 15.12
N VAL A 21 2.44 -13.32 15.63
CA VAL A 21 3.33 -12.31 15.04
C VAL A 21 4.59 -12.96 14.52
N GLN A 22 4.98 -12.62 13.29
CA GLN A 22 6.29 -12.94 12.72
C GLN A 22 7.05 -11.65 12.43
N ASN A 23 8.29 -11.56 12.92
CA ASN A 23 9.21 -10.50 12.54
C ASN A 23 10.04 -10.95 11.35
N LEU A 24 10.12 -10.12 10.31
CA LEU A 24 11.07 -10.27 9.21
C LEU A 24 12.11 -9.17 9.33
N ALA A 25 13.36 -9.56 9.48
CA ALA A 25 14.50 -8.66 9.44
C ALA A 25 15.29 -8.92 8.15
N PRO A 26 15.18 -8.06 7.13
CA PRO A 26 16.09 -8.14 6.00
C PRO A 26 17.55 -7.99 6.44
N PRO A 27 18.49 -8.56 5.70
CA PRO A 27 19.89 -8.49 6.06
C PRO A 27 20.38 -7.04 6.10
N ASN A 28 21.02 -6.66 7.20
CA ASN A 28 21.57 -5.34 7.58
C ASN A 28 20.59 -4.40 8.33
N ASN A 29 20.97 -4.12 9.55
CA ASN A 29 20.18 -3.38 10.57
C ASN A 29 19.97 -1.86 10.32
N LEU A 30 20.19 -1.35 9.12
CA LEU A 30 20.17 0.09 8.82
C LEU A 30 19.34 0.42 7.58
N GLN A 31 18.26 -0.33 7.34
CA GLN A 31 17.48 -0.15 6.12
C GLN A 31 16.21 0.65 6.40
N ARG A 32 15.95 1.63 5.55
CA ARG A 32 14.74 2.42 5.59
C ARG A 32 13.62 1.72 4.81
N PHE A 33 12.77 1.01 5.54
CA PHE A 33 11.59 0.35 4.99
C PHE A 33 10.50 1.39 4.71
N GLU A 34 9.97 1.39 3.48
CA GLU A 34 8.93 2.34 3.07
C GLU A 34 7.64 1.60 2.69
N GLY A 35 7.68 0.75 1.68
CA GLY A 35 6.52 0.04 1.14
C GLY A 35 6.57 -1.46 1.35
N ILE A 36 5.38 -2.08 1.40
CA ILE A 36 5.20 -3.52 1.56
C ILE A 36 3.96 -3.96 0.79
N ALA A 37 4.04 -5.13 0.14
CA ALA A 37 2.89 -5.71 -0.55
C ALA A 37 2.93 -7.24 -0.54
N PHE A 38 1.75 -7.88 -0.56
CA PHE A 38 1.61 -9.30 -0.84
C PHE A 38 1.40 -9.54 -2.34
N SER A 39 1.93 -10.65 -2.84
CA SER A 39 1.55 -11.17 -4.15
C SER A 39 0.07 -11.58 -4.18
N PRO A 40 -0.56 -11.70 -5.36
CA PRO A 40 -1.97 -12.08 -5.48
C PRO A 40 -2.32 -13.42 -4.84
N SER A 41 -1.37 -14.33 -4.75
CA SER A 41 -1.53 -15.63 -4.07
C SER A 41 -1.27 -15.58 -2.56
N GLY A 42 -0.73 -14.46 -2.04
CA GLY A 42 -0.25 -14.35 -0.66
C GLY A 42 1.04 -15.13 -0.37
N ASN A 43 1.61 -15.82 -1.36
CA ASN A 43 2.78 -16.67 -1.17
C ASN A 43 4.11 -15.90 -1.19
N ILE A 44 4.09 -14.65 -1.64
CA ILE A 44 5.25 -13.76 -1.65
C ILE A 44 4.89 -12.47 -0.94
N ILE A 45 5.81 -11.95 -0.16
CA ILE A 45 5.76 -10.60 0.36
C ILE A 45 6.98 -9.83 -0.16
N GLY A 46 6.74 -8.64 -0.70
CA GLY A 46 7.77 -7.73 -1.17
C GLY A 46 7.92 -6.55 -0.23
N ILE A 47 9.14 -6.10 -0.01
CA ILE A 47 9.48 -4.98 0.88
C ILE A 47 10.45 -4.04 0.16
N ALA A 48 10.09 -2.76 0.08
CA ALA A 48 10.93 -1.71 -0.49
C ALA A 48 11.82 -1.05 0.57
N THR A 49 13.09 -0.86 0.25
CA THR A 49 14.04 -0.10 1.06
C THR A 49 14.63 1.04 0.24
N SER A 50 14.35 2.28 0.67
CA SER A 50 14.68 3.46 -0.11
C SER A 50 16.14 3.85 -0.09
N ASP A 51 16.85 3.57 0.99
CA ASP A 51 18.26 3.95 1.18
C ASP A 51 19.24 2.98 0.49
N THR A 52 18.86 1.73 0.30
CA THR A 52 19.68 0.72 -0.39
C THR A 52 19.24 0.44 -1.82
N ASN A 53 18.18 1.10 -2.29
CA ASN A 53 17.59 0.83 -3.62
C ASN A 53 17.36 -0.66 -3.86
N THR A 54 16.69 -1.32 -2.90
CA THR A 54 16.49 -2.77 -2.93
C THR A 54 15.05 -3.12 -2.67
N ILE A 55 14.56 -4.13 -3.40
CA ILE A 55 13.33 -4.84 -3.06
C ILE A 55 13.71 -6.22 -2.55
N PHE A 56 13.28 -6.56 -1.35
CA PHE A 56 13.42 -7.90 -0.79
C PHE A 56 12.15 -8.69 -1.00
N LEU A 57 12.26 -9.93 -1.45
CA LEU A 57 11.16 -10.84 -1.70
C LEU A 57 11.28 -12.06 -0.80
N PHE A 58 10.26 -12.31 0.02
CA PHE A 58 10.20 -13.45 0.94
C PHE A 58 9.08 -14.40 0.52
N ARG A 59 9.35 -15.69 0.56
CA ARG A 59 8.41 -16.75 0.20
C ARG A 59 7.69 -17.26 1.45
N ARG A 60 6.40 -17.56 1.33
CA ARG A 60 5.62 -18.21 2.39
C ARG A 60 5.93 -19.70 2.42
N LYS A 61 6.21 -20.22 3.60
CA LYS A 61 6.40 -21.65 3.87
C LYS A 61 5.06 -22.37 4.02
N PRO A 62 5.05 -23.73 3.92
CA PRO A 62 3.84 -24.53 4.12
C PRO A 62 3.16 -24.34 5.49
N ASP A 63 3.91 -23.96 6.52
CA ASP A 63 3.41 -23.64 7.87
C ASP A 63 2.71 -22.28 7.97
N GLY A 64 2.62 -21.53 6.85
CA GLY A 64 2.00 -20.21 6.76
C GLY A 64 2.93 -19.06 7.12
N ARG A 65 4.10 -19.31 7.68
CA ARG A 65 5.12 -18.30 7.99
C ARG A 65 5.93 -17.96 6.74
N PHE A 66 6.54 -16.80 6.70
CA PHE A 66 7.50 -16.45 5.66
C PHE A 66 8.90 -16.94 6.01
N GLU A 67 9.72 -17.17 4.99
CA GLU A 67 11.14 -17.45 5.16
C GLU A 67 11.83 -16.31 5.92
N GLU A 68 12.83 -16.64 6.72
CA GLU A 68 13.56 -15.63 7.51
C GLU A 68 14.54 -14.80 6.67
N ARG A 69 14.92 -15.35 5.51
CA ARG A 69 15.78 -14.67 4.54
C ARG A 69 15.04 -14.47 3.24
N PRO A 70 15.30 -13.37 2.52
CA PRO A 70 14.72 -13.19 1.20
C PRO A 70 15.19 -14.31 0.27
N TYR A 71 14.24 -14.89 -0.48
CA TYR A 71 14.58 -15.89 -1.51
C TYR A 71 15.09 -15.21 -2.78
N SER A 72 14.73 -13.96 -3.01
CA SER A 72 15.17 -13.16 -4.16
C SER A 72 15.26 -11.68 -3.78
N THR A 73 16.10 -10.94 -4.49
CA THR A 73 16.25 -9.49 -4.34
C THR A 73 16.31 -8.82 -5.71
N ILE A 74 15.69 -7.65 -5.82
CA ILE A 74 15.83 -6.78 -6.98
C ILE A 74 16.69 -5.60 -6.55
N ASN A 75 17.88 -5.48 -7.11
CA ASN A 75 18.86 -4.43 -6.83
C ASN A 75 19.91 -4.28 -7.94
N GLY A 76 20.85 -3.39 -7.74
CA GLY A 76 21.95 -3.14 -8.70
C GLY A 76 21.56 -2.23 -9.87
N PRO A 77 22.51 -1.86 -10.72
CA PRO A 77 22.30 -0.85 -11.77
C PRO A 77 21.22 -1.22 -12.79
N GLY A 78 21.09 -2.51 -13.15
CA GLY A 78 20.10 -3.01 -14.09
C GLY A 78 18.67 -2.88 -13.56
N SER A 79 18.49 -2.88 -12.24
CA SER A 79 17.18 -2.77 -11.63
C SER A 79 16.49 -1.43 -11.84
N LYS A 80 17.24 -0.38 -12.16
CA LYS A 80 16.76 1.01 -12.30
C LYS A 80 16.04 1.53 -11.05
N LEU A 81 16.25 0.92 -9.89
CA LEU A 81 15.69 1.41 -8.64
C LEU A 81 16.38 2.71 -8.22
N ASN A 82 15.57 3.73 -7.94
CA ASN A 82 16.00 5.04 -7.50
C ASN A 82 15.04 5.57 -6.43
N TYR A 83 15.35 5.33 -5.18
CA TYR A 83 14.51 5.64 -4.05
C TYR A 83 13.13 4.95 -4.13
N PRO A 84 13.08 3.60 -4.19
CA PRO A 84 11.83 2.86 -4.22
C PRO A 84 11.04 3.12 -2.92
N HIS A 85 9.75 3.41 -3.07
CA HIS A 85 8.93 3.86 -1.95
C HIS A 85 7.74 2.94 -1.70
N ASP A 86 7.04 2.51 -2.73
CA ASP A 86 5.89 1.61 -2.60
C ASP A 86 5.87 0.56 -3.70
N LEU A 87 5.15 -0.53 -3.44
CA LEU A 87 5.03 -1.67 -4.34
C LEU A 87 3.57 -2.12 -4.49
N SER A 88 3.28 -2.70 -5.65
CA SER A 88 2.00 -3.38 -5.90
C SER A 88 2.20 -4.59 -6.78
N PHE A 89 1.65 -5.72 -6.38
CA PHE A 89 1.61 -6.92 -7.21
C PHE A 89 0.29 -7.06 -7.95
N ALA A 90 0.33 -7.69 -9.11
CA ALA A 90 -0.87 -8.05 -9.86
C ALA A 90 -0.66 -9.29 -10.72
N LEU A 91 -1.72 -10.06 -10.91
CA LEU A 91 -1.78 -11.06 -11.96
C LEU A 91 -2.37 -10.42 -13.22
N SER A 92 -1.65 -10.46 -14.32
CA SER A 92 -2.07 -9.85 -15.59
C SER A 92 -1.77 -10.77 -16.78
N GLY A 93 -2.81 -11.34 -17.38
CA GLY A 93 -2.64 -12.26 -18.50
C GLY A 93 -1.90 -13.55 -18.15
N GLY A 94 -2.03 -14.03 -16.92
CA GLY A 94 -1.35 -15.23 -16.42
C GLY A 94 0.12 -15.00 -16.03
N THR A 95 0.57 -13.75 -15.99
CA THR A 95 1.90 -13.35 -15.56
C THR A 95 1.78 -12.51 -14.28
N GLU A 96 2.58 -12.81 -13.28
CA GLU A 96 2.65 -12.03 -12.06
C GLU A 96 3.63 -10.85 -12.24
N LEU A 97 3.13 -9.65 -11.98
CA LEU A 97 3.85 -8.38 -12.14
C LEU A 97 4.04 -7.72 -10.79
N LEU A 98 5.14 -7.01 -10.66
CA LEU A 98 5.44 -6.12 -9.53
C LEU A 98 5.69 -4.71 -10.07
N ALA A 99 4.86 -3.75 -9.68
CA ALA A 99 5.08 -2.33 -9.91
C ALA A 99 5.76 -1.71 -8.70
N VAL A 100 6.74 -0.84 -8.92
CA VAL A 100 7.50 -0.13 -7.89
C VAL A 100 7.47 1.36 -8.17
N ALA A 101 6.85 2.14 -7.28
CA ALA A 101 6.92 3.61 -7.30
C ALA A 101 8.25 4.09 -6.72
N GLN A 102 8.80 5.15 -7.29
CA GLN A 102 10.12 5.66 -6.94
C GLN A 102 10.12 7.18 -6.86
N ARG A 103 10.71 7.72 -5.81
CA ARG A 103 10.90 9.16 -5.66
C ARG A 103 11.79 9.77 -6.74
N GLY A 104 12.58 8.94 -7.41
CA GLY A 104 13.33 9.32 -8.61
C GLY A 104 12.47 9.71 -9.82
N GLY A 105 11.14 9.59 -9.74
CA GLY A 105 10.21 10.07 -10.78
C GLY A 105 9.89 9.03 -11.85
N SER A 106 9.96 7.74 -11.53
CA SER A 106 9.53 6.65 -12.41
C SER A 106 8.73 5.58 -11.67
N ILE A 107 8.10 4.70 -12.45
CA ILE A 107 7.53 3.44 -11.98
C ILE A 107 8.14 2.33 -12.80
N CYS A 108 8.83 1.40 -12.14
CA CYS A 108 9.36 0.20 -12.77
C CYS A 108 8.38 -0.95 -12.63
N ILE A 109 8.22 -1.74 -13.69
CA ILE A 109 7.42 -2.96 -13.72
C ILE A 109 8.35 -4.15 -13.91
N TYR A 110 8.33 -5.07 -12.97
CA TYR A 110 9.08 -6.33 -13.01
C TYR A 110 8.12 -7.49 -13.25
N GLU A 111 8.64 -8.53 -13.88
CA GLU A 111 7.90 -9.74 -14.21
C GLU A 111 8.49 -10.92 -13.46
N LYS A 112 7.62 -11.79 -12.95
CA LYS A 112 8.03 -13.06 -12.40
C LYS A 112 8.28 -14.05 -13.55
N ASP A 113 9.48 -14.61 -13.62
CA ASP A 113 9.84 -15.65 -14.57
C ASP A 113 9.18 -16.97 -14.18
N LYS A 114 8.46 -17.57 -15.12
CA LYS A 114 7.70 -18.82 -14.89
C LYS A 114 8.60 -20.06 -14.77
N THR A 115 9.81 -19.96 -15.27
CA THR A 115 10.74 -21.11 -15.27
C THR A 115 11.58 -21.17 -14.00
N THR A 116 12.00 -20.02 -13.50
CA THR A 116 12.83 -19.92 -12.28
C THR A 116 12.00 -19.64 -11.01
N ASP A 117 10.74 -19.22 -11.18
CA ASP A 117 9.86 -18.74 -10.10
C ASP A 117 10.42 -17.51 -9.34
N GLU A 118 11.34 -16.78 -9.97
CA GLU A 118 11.95 -15.57 -9.44
C GLU A 118 11.54 -14.34 -10.25
N TYR A 119 11.63 -13.16 -9.63
CA TYR A 119 11.45 -11.90 -10.36
C TYR A 119 12.72 -11.53 -11.10
N ARG A 120 12.55 -11.05 -12.34
CA ARG A 120 13.66 -10.47 -13.10
C ARG A 120 14.21 -9.25 -12.33
N THR A 121 15.52 -9.12 -12.33
CA THR A 121 16.17 -7.96 -11.70
C THR A 121 16.05 -6.69 -12.54
N ASP A 122 15.95 -6.83 -13.86
CA ASP A 122 15.73 -5.72 -14.78
C ASP A 122 14.23 -5.53 -15.04
N PRO A 123 13.71 -4.28 -15.02
CA PRO A 123 12.30 -4.04 -15.30
C PRO A 123 11.96 -4.37 -16.75
N VAL A 124 10.81 -5.00 -16.96
CA VAL A 124 10.27 -5.29 -18.29
C VAL A 124 9.57 -4.08 -18.91
N PHE A 125 9.21 -3.10 -18.10
CA PHE A 125 8.63 -1.83 -18.53
C PHE A 125 8.91 -0.72 -17.51
N GLU A 126 9.03 0.51 -18.00
CA GLU A 126 9.23 1.69 -17.16
C GLU A 126 8.28 2.81 -17.60
N ILE A 127 7.54 3.36 -16.66
CA ILE A 127 6.77 4.60 -16.83
C ILE A 127 7.66 5.74 -16.36
N CYS A 128 8.24 6.50 -17.28
CA CYS A 128 9.15 7.60 -17.01
C CYS A 128 9.06 8.68 -18.10
N GLY A 129 9.60 9.85 -17.81
CA GLY A 129 9.60 10.99 -18.74
C GLY A 129 8.54 12.06 -18.41
N PRO A 130 8.66 13.26 -19.02
CA PRO A 130 7.85 14.43 -18.65
C PRO A 130 6.37 14.27 -18.93
N GLU A 131 5.99 13.49 -19.94
CA GLU A 131 4.59 13.22 -20.28
C GLU A 131 3.86 12.39 -19.24
N THR A 132 4.57 11.67 -18.40
CA THR A 132 3.97 10.82 -17.34
C THR A 132 3.38 11.64 -16.21
N ARG A 133 3.85 12.86 -15.98
CA ARG A 133 3.51 13.73 -14.86
C ARG A 133 3.83 13.10 -13.49
N LEU A 134 4.69 12.11 -13.45
CA LEU A 134 5.24 11.58 -12.22
C LEU A 134 6.12 12.65 -11.57
N ASN A 135 5.90 12.86 -10.28
CA ASN A 135 6.69 13.83 -9.52
C ASN A 135 6.73 13.41 -8.05
N TYR A 136 7.87 12.83 -7.67
CA TYR A 136 8.06 12.30 -6.34
C TYR A 136 6.98 11.24 -6.06
N SER A 137 7.05 10.12 -6.80
CA SER A 137 6.01 9.08 -6.75
C SER A 137 6.20 8.21 -5.52
N ASP A 138 5.30 8.36 -4.56
CA ASP A 138 5.36 7.64 -3.29
C ASP A 138 4.50 6.37 -3.32
N GLY A 139 3.21 6.45 -3.60
CA GLY A 139 2.33 5.30 -3.66
C GLY A 139 2.07 4.77 -5.07
N VAL A 140 1.88 3.45 -5.20
CA VAL A 140 1.49 2.79 -6.45
C VAL A 140 0.52 1.64 -6.20
N ALA A 141 -0.51 1.49 -7.04
CA ALA A 141 -1.36 0.31 -7.01
C ALA A 141 -1.93 -0.05 -8.39
N PHE A 142 -1.97 -1.34 -8.70
CA PHE A 142 -2.79 -1.85 -9.78
C PHE A 142 -4.27 -1.69 -9.41
N VAL A 143 -5.10 -1.27 -10.35
CA VAL A 143 -6.51 -0.99 -10.09
C VAL A 143 -7.36 -2.26 -10.27
N PRO A 144 -7.98 -2.77 -9.19
CA PRO A 144 -8.86 -3.93 -9.28
C PRO A 144 -10.14 -3.66 -10.10
N PRO A 145 -10.86 -4.72 -10.51
CA PRO A 145 -10.53 -6.13 -10.35
C PRO A 145 -9.66 -6.70 -11.48
N ASN A 146 -9.41 -5.95 -12.54
CA ASN A 146 -8.83 -6.49 -13.77
C ASN A 146 -7.42 -5.98 -14.09
N ASN A 147 -6.84 -5.14 -13.25
CA ASN A 147 -5.48 -4.61 -13.38
C ASN A 147 -5.17 -3.93 -14.72
N LYS A 148 -6.21 -3.39 -15.39
CA LYS A 148 -6.07 -2.65 -16.65
C LYS A 148 -5.50 -1.25 -16.49
N TYR A 149 -5.40 -0.79 -15.27
CA TYR A 149 -4.84 0.52 -14.92
C TYR A 149 -3.87 0.38 -13.77
N LEU A 150 -2.90 1.29 -13.75
CA LEU A 150 -2.00 1.53 -12.64
C LEU A 150 -2.24 2.95 -12.14
N ALA A 151 -2.34 3.13 -10.83
CA ALA A 151 -2.47 4.43 -10.19
C ALA A 151 -1.20 4.78 -9.42
N ALA A 152 -0.84 6.06 -9.38
CA ALA A 152 0.31 6.53 -8.61
C ALA A 152 0.02 7.83 -7.87
N CYS A 153 0.44 7.90 -6.61
CA CYS A 153 0.54 9.14 -5.84
C CYS A 153 1.71 9.99 -6.34
N ASN A 154 1.50 11.28 -6.46
CA ASN A 154 2.54 12.26 -6.79
C ASN A 154 2.56 13.33 -5.70
N LEU A 155 3.43 13.12 -4.71
CA LEU A 155 3.48 13.89 -3.48
C LEU A 155 3.64 15.40 -3.75
N LYS A 156 4.64 15.80 -4.51
CA LYS A 156 4.96 17.22 -4.76
C LYS A 156 3.93 17.99 -5.59
N THR A 157 3.08 17.30 -6.33
CA THR A 157 2.04 17.93 -7.16
C THR A 157 0.63 17.68 -6.66
N SER A 158 0.50 17.00 -5.51
CA SER A 158 -0.78 16.66 -4.86
C SER A 158 -1.81 16.10 -5.85
N ARG A 159 -1.43 15.03 -6.54
CA ARG A 159 -2.31 14.37 -7.52
C ARG A 159 -2.13 12.87 -7.57
N ILE A 160 -3.18 12.16 -8.00
CA ILE A 160 -3.12 10.76 -8.39
C ILE A 160 -3.22 10.69 -9.91
N THR A 161 -2.28 10.00 -10.55
CA THR A 161 -2.26 9.74 -12.00
C THR A 161 -2.62 8.30 -12.29
N PHE A 162 -3.39 8.07 -13.37
CA PHE A 162 -3.81 6.74 -13.80
C PHE A 162 -3.28 6.44 -15.19
N TYR A 163 -2.58 5.32 -15.33
CA TYR A 163 -2.00 4.84 -16.58
C TYR A 163 -2.75 3.62 -17.07
N ARG A 164 -3.11 3.60 -18.35
CA ARG A 164 -3.83 2.47 -18.95
C ARG A 164 -2.87 1.47 -19.55
N LYS A 165 -3.10 0.19 -19.30
CA LYS A 165 -2.40 -0.91 -19.97
C LYS A 165 -2.63 -0.84 -21.48
N ILE A 166 -1.59 -1.05 -22.28
CA ILE A 166 -1.65 -1.09 -23.74
C ILE A 166 -2.19 -2.47 -24.14
N SER A 167 -3.28 -2.49 -24.93
CA SER A 167 -3.85 -3.72 -25.45
C SER A 167 -2.92 -4.35 -26.49
N GLY A 168 -2.74 -5.67 -26.42
CA GLY A 168 -1.88 -6.40 -27.36
C GLY A 168 -0.38 -6.38 -27.06
N ALA A 169 0.08 -5.51 -26.15
CA ALA A 169 1.44 -5.58 -25.64
C ALA A 169 1.53 -6.64 -24.52
N PRO A 170 2.59 -7.45 -24.45
CA PRO A 170 2.78 -8.38 -23.35
C PRO A 170 2.73 -7.67 -22.00
N ILE A 171 3.53 -6.61 -21.83
CA ILE A 171 3.55 -5.71 -20.67
C ILE A 171 3.82 -4.31 -21.20
N GLY A 172 2.94 -3.36 -20.82
CA GLY A 172 3.12 -1.97 -21.23
C GLY A 172 1.96 -1.10 -20.78
N PHE A 173 2.27 0.17 -20.51
CA PHE A 173 1.31 1.20 -20.10
C PHE A 173 1.46 2.45 -20.96
N GLN A 174 0.37 3.18 -21.16
CA GLN A 174 0.45 4.50 -21.78
C GLN A 174 1.23 5.44 -20.85
N LEU A 175 2.24 6.13 -21.37
CA LEU A 175 3.05 7.03 -20.56
C LEU A 175 2.27 8.27 -20.12
N LYS A 176 1.40 8.80 -20.99
CA LYS A 176 0.50 9.89 -20.62
C LYS A 176 -0.66 9.37 -19.78
N PRO A 177 -0.93 9.94 -18.59
CA PRO A 177 -2.04 9.51 -17.76
C PRO A 177 -3.38 9.74 -18.46
N VAL A 178 -4.27 8.75 -18.37
CA VAL A 178 -5.62 8.81 -18.97
C VAL A 178 -6.64 9.48 -18.05
N PHE A 179 -6.32 9.59 -16.76
CA PHE A 179 -7.14 10.24 -15.75
C PHE A 179 -6.26 10.77 -14.60
N GLU A 180 -6.68 11.86 -13.98
CA GLU A 180 -6.03 12.44 -12.80
C GLU A 180 -7.06 12.85 -11.75
N LEU A 181 -6.74 12.63 -10.48
CA LEU A 181 -7.40 13.22 -9.32
C LEU A 181 -6.53 14.35 -8.77
N LYS A 182 -7.16 15.48 -8.37
CA LYS A 182 -6.46 16.67 -7.89
C LYS A 182 -7.12 17.34 -6.67
N ARG A 183 -8.37 17.02 -6.37
CA ARG A 183 -9.11 17.68 -5.29
C ARG A 183 -9.17 16.79 -4.06
N GLY A 184 -8.98 17.36 -2.90
CA GLY A 184 -8.93 16.63 -1.62
C GLY A 184 -7.61 15.86 -1.44
N LEU A 185 -6.54 16.31 -2.08
CA LEU A 185 -5.21 15.71 -1.99
C LEU A 185 -4.21 16.74 -1.47
N TYR A 186 -3.43 16.34 -0.47
CA TYR A 186 -2.44 17.17 0.21
C TYR A 186 -1.19 16.33 0.49
N GLU A 187 -0.20 16.44 -0.39
CA GLU A 187 1.00 15.59 -0.33
C GLU A 187 0.62 14.11 -0.17
N PRO A 188 -0.14 13.51 -1.14
CA PRO A 188 -0.60 12.14 -1.04
C PRO A 188 0.59 11.18 -1.07
N ASP A 189 0.68 10.32 -0.07
CA ASP A 189 1.76 9.37 0.09
C ASP A 189 1.32 7.98 -0.40
N GLY A 190 0.47 7.28 0.33
CA GLY A 190 -0.05 5.97 -0.03
C GLY A 190 -1.47 5.98 -0.58
N LEU A 191 -1.80 4.98 -1.37
CA LEU A 191 -3.13 4.75 -1.90
C LEU A 191 -3.53 3.28 -1.84
N GLY A 192 -4.81 3.01 -1.61
CA GLY A 192 -5.36 1.65 -1.58
C GLY A 192 -6.72 1.58 -2.28
N PHE A 193 -6.98 0.46 -2.95
CA PHE A 193 -8.28 0.18 -3.55
C PHE A 193 -9.03 -0.89 -2.77
N SER A 194 -10.35 -0.75 -2.69
CA SER A 194 -11.19 -1.87 -2.27
C SER A 194 -11.05 -3.03 -3.25
N PRO A 195 -11.28 -4.30 -2.83
CA PRO A 195 -11.12 -5.47 -3.70
C PRO A 195 -11.91 -5.40 -5.01
N CYS A 196 -13.09 -4.80 -5.00
CA CYS A 196 -13.91 -4.59 -6.19
C CYS A 196 -13.48 -3.39 -7.05
N GLY A 197 -12.54 -2.55 -6.56
CA GLY A 197 -12.09 -1.33 -7.23
C GLY A 197 -13.09 -0.18 -7.23
N ASN A 198 -14.18 -0.26 -6.44
CA ASN A 198 -15.19 0.79 -6.38
C ASN A 198 -14.76 1.95 -5.48
N TRP A 199 -13.87 1.69 -4.54
CA TRP A 199 -13.37 2.66 -3.60
C TRP A 199 -11.86 2.83 -3.73
N LEU A 200 -11.41 4.06 -3.63
CA LEU A 200 -10.00 4.45 -3.55
C LEU A 200 -9.82 5.29 -2.31
N ALA A 201 -8.98 4.86 -1.40
CA ALA A 201 -8.52 5.64 -0.27
C ALA A 201 -7.12 6.18 -0.53
N VAL A 202 -6.85 7.39 -0.05
CA VAL A 202 -5.55 8.07 -0.21
C VAL A 202 -5.14 8.66 1.14
N ALA A 203 -3.97 8.29 1.61
CA ALA A 203 -3.34 8.88 2.78
C ALA A 203 -2.71 10.23 2.39
N ASN A 204 -3.22 11.31 2.97
CA ASN A 204 -2.70 12.66 2.77
C ASN A 204 -1.72 13.00 3.90
N HIS A 205 -0.45 12.77 3.65
CA HIS A 205 0.62 13.00 4.61
C HIS A 205 0.68 14.47 5.06
N GLY A 206 0.49 15.40 4.13
CA GLY A 206 0.71 16.83 4.35
C GLY A 206 -0.31 17.52 5.27
N ASN A 207 -1.53 17.00 5.38
CA ASN A 207 -2.58 17.57 6.22
C ASN A 207 -3.24 16.59 7.18
N HIS A 208 -2.65 15.41 7.37
CA HIS A 208 -3.11 14.40 8.33
C HIS A 208 -4.55 13.93 8.10
N THR A 209 -4.94 13.72 6.85
CA THR A 209 -6.28 13.22 6.50
C THR A 209 -6.22 11.97 5.64
N VAL A 210 -7.35 11.26 5.53
CA VAL A 210 -7.54 10.21 4.52
C VAL A 210 -8.72 10.58 3.64
N SER A 211 -8.50 10.65 2.34
CA SER A 211 -9.54 10.95 1.36
C SER A 211 -10.05 9.69 0.69
N VAL A 212 -11.37 9.45 0.70
CA VAL A 212 -11.99 8.29 0.06
C VAL A 212 -12.80 8.75 -1.15
N TYR A 213 -12.50 8.15 -2.31
CA TYR A 213 -13.17 8.43 -3.58
C TYR A 213 -13.95 7.23 -4.05
N ARG A 214 -15.13 7.50 -4.63
CA ARG A 214 -15.98 6.48 -5.25
C ARG A 214 -15.75 6.43 -6.74
N ARG A 215 -15.65 5.22 -7.29
CA ARG A 215 -15.65 4.99 -8.73
C ARG A 215 -16.97 5.40 -9.34
N ARG A 216 -16.93 6.11 -10.46
CA ARG A 216 -18.12 6.46 -11.25
C ARG A 216 -18.22 5.55 -12.45
N GLU A 217 -19.39 4.97 -12.65
CA GLU A 217 -19.71 4.32 -13.92
C GLU A 217 -19.95 5.42 -14.96
N GLY A 218 -19.22 5.36 -16.06
CA GLY A 218 -19.41 6.28 -17.17
C GLY A 218 -20.63 5.85 -18.00
N ILE A 219 -21.66 6.69 -18.06
CA ILE A 219 -22.89 6.44 -18.84
C ILE A 219 -22.56 6.23 -20.33
N PHE A 220 -21.42 6.73 -20.85
CA PHE A 220 -21.05 6.74 -22.25
C PHE A 220 -19.71 6.07 -22.59
N SER A 221 -19.00 5.46 -21.65
CA SER A 221 -17.78 4.71 -21.98
C SER A 221 -17.49 3.59 -21.00
N LYS A 222 -17.81 2.38 -21.38
CA LYS A 222 -17.37 1.12 -20.71
C LYS A 222 -15.84 0.96 -20.63
N GLN A 223 -15.05 1.93 -21.10
CA GLN A 223 -13.60 1.79 -21.29
C GLN A 223 -12.73 2.77 -20.50
N LYS A 224 -13.28 3.76 -19.76
CA LYS A 224 -12.44 4.72 -19.04
C LYS A 224 -12.67 4.63 -17.54
N ILE A 225 -11.57 4.45 -16.80
CA ILE A 225 -11.60 4.59 -15.35
C ILE A 225 -11.93 6.03 -14.98
N LYS A 226 -12.85 6.21 -14.04
CA LYS A 226 -13.14 7.52 -13.43
C LYS A 226 -13.52 7.33 -11.98
N TYR A 227 -12.93 8.13 -11.12
CA TYR A 227 -13.39 8.35 -9.76
C TYR A 227 -14.07 9.72 -9.67
N GLY A 228 -14.88 9.92 -8.64
CA GLY A 228 -15.47 11.24 -8.39
C GLY A 228 -14.36 12.30 -8.31
N PRO A 229 -14.57 13.52 -8.83
CA PRO A 229 -13.53 14.55 -8.85
C PRO A 229 -13.23 15.12 -7.45
N ARG A 230 -14.07 14.80 -6.47
CA ARG A 230 -13.90 15.12 -5.05
C ARG A 230 -14.08 13.84 -4.24
N PRO A 231 -13.40 13.72 -3.07
CA PRO A 231 -13.68 12.62 -2.15
C PRO A 231 -15.14 12.65 -1.71
N VAL A 232 -15.70 11.47 -1.45
CA VAL A 232 -17.03 11.32 -0.84
C VAL A 232 -16.94 11.36 0.68
N THR A 233 -15.78 10.99 1.22
CA THR A 233 -15.44 11.08 2.64
C THR A 233 -14.04 11.64 2.78
N VAL A 234 -13.85 12.53 3.74
CA VAL A 234 -12.53 12.94 4.25
C VAL A 234 -12.52 12.59 5.73
N ILE A 235 -11.61 11.71 6.11
CA ILE A 235 -11.40 11.36 7.51
C ILE A 235 -10.42 12.38 8.09
N GLU A 236 -10.91 13.20 9.03
CA GLU A 236 -10.17 14.23 9.76
C GLU A 236 -10.14 13.82 11.24
N ASP A 237 -9.29 12.85 11.56
CA ASP A 237 -9.17 12.31 12.91
C ASP A 237 -7.93 12.88 13.60
N PRO A 238 -8.05 13.43 14.83
CA PRO A 238 -6.89 13.87 15.60
C PRO A 238 -5.83 12.79 15.85
N GLY A 239 -6.20 11.51 15.77
CA GLY A 239 -5.30 10.38 15.84
C GLY A 239 -4.46 10.17 14.57
N LEU A 240 -4.83 10.75 13.43
CA LEU A 240 -4.00 10.67 12.23
C LEU A 240 -2.74 11.53 12.40
N ARG A 241 -1.59 10.89 12.26
CA ARG A 241 -0.27 11.50 12.41
C ARG A 241 0.63 11.13 11.25
N HIS A 242 0.73 12.02 10.25
CA HIS A 242 1.45 11.74 9.01
C HIS A 242 1.03 10.39 8.42
N PRO A 243 -0.25 10.22 8.03
CA PRO A 243 -0.72 8.97 7.42
C PRO A 243 0.12 8.69 6.18
N HIS A 244 0.67 7.46 6.10
CA HIS A 244 1.65 7.11 5.08
C HIS A 244 1.07 6.11 4.08
N SER A 245 0.51 5.01 4.55
CA SER A 245 -0.10 4.00 3.70
C SER A 245 -1.51 3.65 4.15
N VAL A 246 -2.32 3.14 3.24
CA VAL A 246 -3.70 2.75 3.50
C VAL A 246 -4.07 1.48 2.74
N ALA A 247 -4.74 0.54 3.42
CA ALA A 247 -5.22 -0.70 2.82
C ALA A 247 -6.67 -0.98 3.23
N PHE A 248 -7.45 -1.56 2.31
CA PHE A 248 -8.78 -2.10 2.62
C PHE A 248 -8.67 -3.55 3.07
N THR A 249 -9.42 -3.93 4.11
CA THR A 249 -9.58 -5.33 4.44
C THR A 249 -10.42 -6.05 3.37
N PRO A 250 -10.08 -7.30 2.99
CA PRO A 250 -10.68 -7.96 1.83
C PRO A 250 -12.18 -8.20 1.92
N LYS A 251 -12.71 -8.50 3.11
CA LYS A 251 -14.12 -8.88 3.31
C LYS A 251 -14.99 -7.75 3.82
N THR A 252 -14.46 -6.96 4.74
CA THR A 252 -15.24 -6.00 5.51
C THR A 252 -15.07 -4.55 5.06
N ASN A 253 -14.12 -4.30 4.15
CA ASN A 253 -13.75 -2.96 3.67
C ASN A 253 -13.37 -1.98 4.79
N HIS A 254 -12.89 -2.47 5.94
CA HIS A 254 -12.25 -1.58 6.91
C HIS A 254 -11.03 -0.92 6.26
N LEU A 255 -10.74 0.32 6.64
CA LEU A 255 -9.52 1.00 6.24
C LEU A 255 -8.49 0.87 7.34
N VAL A 256 -7.35 0.29 7.01
CA VAL A 256 -6.16 0.28 7.87
C VAL A 256 -5.22 1.36 7.38
N VAL A 257 -4.84 2.28 8.25
CA VAL A 257 -4.01 3.45 7.93
C VAL A 257 -2.80 3.47 8.85
N THR A 258 -1.61 3.45 8.27
CA THR A 258 -0.36 3.60 9.04
C THR A 258 -0.07 5.07 9.33
N ASN A 259 0.40 5.34 10.54
CA ASN A 259 0.73 6.67 11.02
C ASN A 259 2.25 6.80 11.19
N ALA A 260 2.96 7.34 10.19
CA ALA A 260 4.41 7.50 10.26
C ALA A 260 4.87 8.42 11.40
N GLY A 261 4.00 9.31 11.86
CA GLY A 261 4.24 10.22 12.99
C GLY A 261 3.82 9.68 14.36
N ALA A 262 3.40 8.41 14.48
CA ALA A 262 2.93 7.79 15.71
C ALA A 262 3.38 6.33 15.81
N ASN A 263 3.17 5.69 16.96
CA ASN A 263 3.52 4.30 17.21
C ASN A 263 2.34 3.33 17.03
N TYR A 264 1.39 3.66 16.17
CA TYR A 264 0.19 2.86 15.91
C TYR A 264 -0.26 3.01 14.46
N PHE A 265 -1.11 2.10 14.03
CA PHE A 265 -1.96 2.27 12.87
C PHE A 265 -3.43 2.44 13.30
N SER A 266 -4.19 3.17 12.50
CA SER A 266 -5.63 3.40 12.73
C SER A 266 -6.47 2.45 11.88
N VAL A 267 -7.61 2.01 12.39
CA VAL A 267 -8.58 1.22 11.62
C VAL A 267 -9.92 1.94 11.64
N TYR A 268 -10.50 2.14 10.47
CA TYR A 268 -11.81 2.79 10.30
C TYR A 268 -12.82 1.81 9.74
N GLN A 269 -13.92 1.64 10.44
CA GLN A 269 -15.02 0.79 10.02
C GLN A 269 -15.90 1.51 9.01
N PRO A 270 -16.33 0.86 7.90
CA PRO A 270 -17.31 1.45 7.02
C PRO A 270 -18.70 1.43 7.64
N GLU A 271 -19.46 2.51 7.45
CA GLU A 271 -20.89 2.60 7.74
C GLU A 271 -21.68 2.45 6.44
N GLY A 272 -22.85 1.81 6.48
CA GLY A 272 -23.66 1.56 5.30
C GLY A 272 -23.18 0.38 4.44
N CYS A 273 -23.73 0.24 3.25
CA CYS A 273 -23.42 -0.84 2.34
C CYS A 273 -23.38 -0.40 0.88
N GLY A 274 -22.72 -1.19 0.05
CA GLY A 274 -22.68 -1.01 -1.40
C GLY A 274 -22.13 0.36 -1.82
N THR A 275 -22.97 1.14 -2.48
CA THR A 275 -22.58 2.46 -3.03
C THR A 275 -22.67 3.61 -2.04
N GLU A 276 -23.25 3.37 -0.86
CA GLU A 276 -23.47 4.38 0.19
C GLU A 276 -22.52 4.21 1.37
N MET A 277 -21.51 3.35 1.23
CA MET A 277 -20.48 3.19 2.24
C MET A 277 -19.77 4.53 2.51
N GLN A 278 -19.58 4.82 3.79
CA GLN A 278 -18.83 5.96 4.31
C GLN A 278 -17.92 5.48 5.44
N TRP A 279 -16.86 6.20 5.69
CA TRP A 279 -15.95 5.97 6.81
C TRP A 279 -15.94 7.24 7.65
N SER A 280 -16.51 7.16 8.86
CA SER A 280 -16.62 8.32 9.74
C SER A 280 -15.57 8.31 10.85
N GLN A 281 -15.37 9.47 11.45
CA GLN A 281 -14.51 9.64 12.62
C GLN A 281 -15.02 8.88 13.85
N SER A 282 -16.34 8.63 13.94
CA SER A 282 -16.98 7.99 15.09
C SER A 282 -16.67 6.50 15.22
N THR A 283 -16.05 5.91 14.21
CA THR A 283 -15.73 4.48 14.14
C THR A 283 -14.22 4.22 14.16
N VAL A 284 -13.44 5.13 14.73
CA VAL A 284 -12.00 4.93 14.89
C VAL A 284 -11.77 3.78 15.86
N LEU A 285 -11.20 2.73 15.32
CA LEU A 285 -10.66 1.64 16.09
C LEU A 285 -9.15 1.89 16.20
N GLN A 286 -8.74 2.71 17.17
CA GLN A 286 -7.33 2.85 17.46
C GLN A 286 -6.85 1.54 18.06
N GLN A 287 -5.96 0.89 17.34
CA GLN A 287 -5.31 -0.26 17.89
C GLN A 287 -3.87 0.07 18.21
N ILE A 288 -3.58 0.08 19.49
CA ILE A 288 -2.25 -0.05 20.00
C ILE A 288 -1.94 -1.55 20.04
N ILE A 289 -1.23 -2.05 19.04
CA ILE A 289 -0.62 -3.38 19.14
C ILE A 289 0.64 -3.20 19.99
N GLY A 290 0.50 -3.11 21.28
CA GLY A 290 1.54 -2.93 22.27
C GLY A 290 2.50 -1.77 21.99
N PRO A 291 2.85 -0.95 22.96
CA PRO A 291 3.78 0.16 22.76
C PRO A 291 5.17 -0.32 22.30
N ASP A 292 5.50 -1.58 22.53
CA ASP A 292 6.81 -2.18 22.23
C ASP A 292 6.89 -2.82 20.84
N GLU A 293 5.79 -2.93 20.10
CA GLU A 293 5.75 -3.67 18.83
C GLU A 293 5.78 -2.80 17.58
N ILE A 294 5.17 -1.60 17.64
CA ILE A 294 5.20 -0.63 16.56
C ILE A 294 5.48 0.73 17.19
N PHE A 295 6.69 1.05 17.52
CA PHE A 295 6.97 2.31 18.18
C PHE A 295 7.88 3.22 17.38
N ARG A 296 7.77 4.48 17.71
CA ARG A 296 8.59 5.54 17.20
C ARG A 296 9.93 5.52 17.91
N GLU A 297 11.02 5.39 17.18
CA GLU A 297 12.34 5.53 17.75
C GLU A 297 12.65 6.99 18.06
N VAL A 298 13.18 7.22 19.28
CA VAL A 298 13.50 8.56 19.75
C VAL A 298 14.63 9.22 18.94
N ASN A 299 15.47 8.39 18.29
CA ASN A 299 16.63 8.82 17.50
C ASN A 299 16.42 8.66 15.98
N ALA A 300 15.19 8.44 15.52
CA ALA A 300 14.89 8.31 14.11
C ALA A 300 15.49 9.46 13.29
N ARG A 301 16.07 9.16 12.15
CA ARG A 301 16.64 10.13 11.20
C ARG A 301 15.64 11.23 10.84
N ASN A 302 14.38 10.89 10.77
CA ASN A 302 13.27 11.82 10.67
C ASN A 302 12.47 11.80 11.98
N LYS A 303 12.70 12.79 12.84
CA LYS A 303 12.02 12.89 14.15
C LYS A 303 10.50 12.98 14.06
N MET A 304 9.95 13.29 12.89
CA MET A 304 8.50 13.36 12.65
C MET A 304 7.90 12.04 12.18
N GLU A 305 8.71 11.12 11.67
CA GLU A 305 8.25 9.90 11.00
C GLU A 305 9.03 8.66 11.49
N GLY A 306 8.96 8.34 12.75
CA GLY A 306 9.55 7.11 13.31
C GLY A 306 8.57 5.95 13.46
N GLY A 307 7.34 6.10 12.98
CA GLY A 307 6.26 5.11 13.11
C GLY A 307 6.10 4.21 11.87
N PRO A 308 5.02 3.39 11.85
CA PRO A 308 4.74 2.47 10.76
C PRO A 308 4.48 3.21 9.45
N LYS A 309 5.04 2.70 8.35
CA LYS A 309 4.94 3.28 7.02
C LYS A 309 4.07 2.45 6.08
N GLY A 310 4.60 1.38 5.50
CA GLY A 310 3.84 0.52 4.60
C GLY A 310 2.88 -0.41 5.33
N VAL A 311 1.72 -0.68 4.73
CA VAL A 311 0.75 -1.68 5.18
C VAL A 311 0.25 -2.50 4.00
N ALA A 312 0.17 -3.81 4.18
CA ALA A 312 -0.41 -4.74 3.22
C ALA A 312 -1.32 -5.74 3.92
N ILE A 313 -2.39 -6.14 3.24
CA ILE A 313 -3.36 -7.11 3.76
C ILE A 313 -3.60 -8.19 2.70
N HIS A 314 -3.56 -9.44 3.12
CA HIS A 314 -3.94 -10.58 2.30
C HIS A 314 -4.64 -11.62 3.19
N GLU A 315 -5.91 -11.89 2.89
CA GLU A 315 -6.77 -12.77 3.69
C GLU A 315 -6.74 -12.43 5.18
N ASN A 316 -6.18 -13.30 6.02
CA ASN A 316 -6.05 -13.12 7.46
C ASN A 316 -4.66 -12.60 7.89
N SER A 317 -3.86 -12.14 6.96
CA SER A 317 -2.51 -11.61 7.24
C SER A 317 -2.47 -10.11 7.04
N LEU A 318 -1.98 -9.40 8.04
CA LEU A 318 -1.66 -7.97 8.01
C LEU A 318 -0.14 -7.82 8.15
N ALA A 319 0.51 -7.16 7.20
CA ALA A 319 1.92 -6.85 7.28
C ALA A 319 2.13 -5.34 7.41
N VAL A 320 3.01 -4.94 8.30
CA VAL A 320 3.38 -3.54 8.53
C VAL A 320 4.91 -3.43 8.53
N CYS A 321 5.44 -2.45 7.82
CA CYS A 321 6.86 -2.11 7.92
C CYS A 321 7.07 -0.79 8.65
N SER A 322 8.15 -0.73 9.41
CA SER A 322 8.60 0.48 10.12
C SER A 322 10.05 0.76 9.77
N PRO A 323 10.44 2.03 9.56
CA PRO A 323 11.84 2.38 9.46
C PRO A 323 12.57 1.87 10.71
N GLU A 324 13.71 1.24 10.55
CA GLU A 324 14.58 0.82 11.65
C GLU A 324 14.11 -0.40 12.50
N HIS A 325 12.81 -0.79 12.44
CA HIS A 325 12.29 -1.95 13.21
C HIS A 325 11.92 -3.16 12.35
N GLY A 326 12.09 -3.05 11.03
CA GLY A 326 11.79 -4.17 10.13
C GLY A 326 10.31 -4.31 9.82
N VAL A 327 9.90 -5.53 9.59
CA VAL A 327 8.55 -5.89 9.17
C VAL A 327 7.91 -6.82 10.17
N LYS A 328 6.68 -6.52 10.54
CA LYS A 328 5.84 -7.39 11.36
C LYS A 328 4.68 -7.91 10.55
N ILE A 329 4.45 -9.22 10.62
CA ILE A 329 3.32 -9.90 9.99
C ILE A 329 2.46 -10.48 11.09
N TYR A 330 1.23 -10.01 11.15
CA TYR A 330 0.17 -10.48 12.04
C TYR A 330 -0.70 -11.47 11.28
N SER A 331 -0.85 -12.68 11.80
CA SER A 331 -1.73 -13.70 11.26
C SER A 331 -2.88 -13.94 12.22
N PHE A 332 -4.08 -13.59 11.81
CA PHE A 332 -5.31 -13.73 12.61
C PHE A 332 -5.92 -15.11 12.39
N ARG A 333 -6.66 -15.62 13.39
CA ARG A 333 -7.37 -16.91 13.30
C ARG A 333 -8.55 -16.85 12.32
N GLU A 334 -9.17 -15.68 12.21
CA GLU A 334 -10.28 -15.42 11.28
C GLU A 334 -9.84 -14.37 10.26
N ASN A 335 -10.45 -14.40 9.07
CA ASN A 335 -10.20 -13.40 8.03
C ASN A 335 -10.67 -12.02 8.49
N ILE A 336 -9.81 -11.04 8.32
CA ILE A 336 -10.01 -9.62 8.64
C ILE A 336 -10.68 -8.84 7.51
#